data_588a5ae1df5225c93dcbb041259f593e
#
_entry.id   588a5ae1df5225c93dcbb041259f593e
#
_cell.length_a   1.000
_cell.length_b   1.000
_cell.length_c   1.000
_cell.angle_alpha   90.00
_cell.angle_beta   90.00
_cell.angle_gamma   90.00
#
_symmetry.space_group_name_H-M   'P 1'
#
loop_
_entity.id
_entity.type
_entity.pdbx_description
1 polymer ?
#
loop_
_entity_poly.entity_id
_entity_poly.type
_entity_poly.pdbx_seq_one_letter_code
_entity_poly.pdbx_strand_id
1 'polypeptide(L)'
;MQSTSKTDEVFIHPMALVETSEIGKGTKVWAFAQVMSGACIGSNCNIAGHAFVETGALLGSRVTLKNQVMVWNGVTIEDDVFVGPGVIFTNDLTPRSPRTPAAAERYSTPAKWLGRTRIGRGASIGAGSVILPVNVGTHAMIAAGSVVTKDVPPHALMKGNPARVSGWVCFCGSKLDEHRACPSCKKIITVPE
;
A
#
# COMPACT_ATOMS: atom_id res chain seq x y z
N MET A 1 -34.16 11.37 17.89
CA MET A 1 -33.64 10.14 17.29
C MET A 1 -32.77 10.53 16.11
N GLN A 2 -31.45 10.61 16.31
CA GLN A 2 -30.52 10.84 15.20
C GLN A 2 -30.37 9.53 14.43
N SER A 3 -30.69 9.51 13.16
CA SER A 3 -30.42 8.38 12.28
C SER A 3 -28.91 8.22 12.18
N THR A 4 -28.36 7.20 12.81
CA THR A 4 -27.00 6.77 12.51
C THR A 4 -26.96 6.39 11.03
N SER A 5 -26.23 7.15 10.25
CA SER A 5 -26.09 6.86 8.83
C SER A 5 -25.41 5.48 8.68
N LYS A 6 -25.94 4.63 7.81
CA LYS A 6 -25.37 3.30 7.47
C LYS A 6 -23.89 3.31 7.06
N THR A 7 -23.24 4.48 7.09
CA THR A 7 -21.85 4.70 6.66
C THR A 7 -20.82 4.54 7.79
N ASP A 8 -21.25 4.44 9.06
CA ASP A 8 -20.34 4.39 10.21
C ASP A 8 -19.99 2.97 10.68
N GLU A 9 -20.66 1.95 10.18
CA GLU A 9 -20.39 0.55 10.54
C GLU A 9 -19.30 -0.06 9.64
N VAL A 10 -18.54 -1.00 10.21
CA VAL A 10 -17.62 -1.84 9.45
C VAL A 10 -18.44 -2.89 8.70
N PHE A 11 -18.28 -2.98 7.39
CA PHE A 11 -18.88 -4.05 6.60
C PHE A 11 -17.87 -5.18 6.38
N ILE A 12 -18.22 -6.38 6.85
CA ILE A 12 -17.43 -7.59 6.59
C ILE A 12 -18.32 -8.56 5.81
N HIS A 13 -17.90 -8.90 4.59
CA HIS A 13 -18.61 -9.88 3.78
C HIS A 13 -18.59 -11.25 4.47
N PRO A 14 -19.70 -12.04 4.48
CA PRO A 14 -19.76 -13.32 5.16
C PRO A 14 -18.71 -14.36 4.74
N MET A 15 -18.16 -14.23 3.54
CA MET A 15 -17.08 -15.07 3.03
C MET A 15 -15.67 -14.47 3.22
N ALA A 16 -15.51 -13.39 3.97
CA ALA A 16 -14.22 -12.87 4.36
C ALA A 16 -13.76 -13.51 5.67
N LEU A 17 -12.44 -13.71 5.84
CA LEU A 17 -11.84 -14.14 7.09
C LEU A 17 -11.24 -12.91 7.77
N VAL A 18 -11.79 -12.49 8.90
CA VAL A 18 -11.30 -11.34 9.65
C VAL A 18 -11.09 -11.75 11.11
N GLU A 19 -9.84 -11.71 11.55
CA GLU A 19 -9.40 -12.15 12.88
C GLU A 19 -9.03 -10.98 13.80
N THR A 20 -9.04 -9.73 13.30
CA THR A 20 -8.75 -8.53 14.09
C THR A 20 -10.01 -7.72 14.39
N SER A 21 -10.03 -7.05 15.56
CA SER A 21 -11.01 -6.03 15.89
C SER A 21 -10.54 -4.61 15.55
N GLU A 22 -9.28 -4.44 15.17
CA GLU A 22 -8.65 -3.15 14.90
C GLU A 22 -8.99 -2.66 13.48
N ILE A 23 -10.28 -2.48 13.20
CA ILE A 23 -10.79 -1.98 11.90
C ILE A 23 -11.65 -0.74 12.17
N GLY A 24 -11.25 0.37 11.53
CA GLY A 24 -11.94 1.65 11.68
C GLY A 24 -13.30 1.70 10.97
N LYS A 25 -14.17 2.57 11.49
CA LYS A 25 -15.54 2.77 11.01
C LYS A 25 -15.61 3.02 9.49
N GLY A 26 -16.68 2.56 8.85
CA GLY A 26 -16.94 2.75 7.43
C GLY A 26 -16.06 1.90 6.50
N THR A 27 -15.14 1.10 7.05
CA THR A 27 -14.30 0.19 6.27
C THR A 27 -15.11 -0.99 5.75
N LYS A 28 -14.83 -1.40 4.51
CA LYS A 28 -15.49 -2.52 3.83
C LYS A 28 -14.47 -3.60 3.51
N VAL A 29 -14.73 -4.83 3.98
CA VAL A 29 -13.94 -6.02 3.69
C VAL A 29 -14.78 -6.96 2.83
N TRP A 30 -14.33 -7.21 1.60
CA TRP A 30 -15.10 -7.95 0.60
C TRP A 30 -14.82 -9.46 0.63
N ALA A 31 -15.62 -10.20 -0.13
CA ALA A 31 -15.55 -11.66 -0.19
C ALA A 31 -14.13 -12.18 -0.43
N PHE A 32 -13.75 -13.24 0.30
CA PHE A 32 -12.45 -13.92 0.22
C PHE A 32 -11.24 -13.06 0.62
N ALA A 33 -11.45 -11.84 1.11
CA ALA A 33 -10.36 -11.11 1.75
C ALA A 33 -10.02 -11.75 3.11
N GLN A 34 -8.74 -11.70 3.47
CA GLN A 34 -8.24 -12.22 4.74
C GLN A 34 -7.51 -11.10 5.49
N VAL A 35 -7.90 -10.85 6.73
CA VAL A 35 -7.28 -9.88 7.62
C VAL A 35 -6.91 -10.59 8.91
N MET A 36 -5.61 -10.76 9.13
CA MET A 36 -5.10 -11.58 10.22
C MET A 36 -5.11 -10.84 11.56
N SER A 37 -5.11 -11.59 12.65
CA SER A 37 -4.96 -11.04 13.99
C SER A 37 -3.72 -10.16 14.10
N GLY A 38 -3.83 -8.98 14.76
CA GLY A 38 -2.75 -8.00 14.91
C GLY A 38 -2.48 -7.13 13.68
N ALA A 39 -3.28 -7.24 12.62
CA ALA A 39 -3.35 -6.23 11.56
C ALA A 39 -4.20 -5.05 12.05
N CYS A 40 -3.82 -3.81 11.68
CA CYS A 40 -4.58 -2.61 11.99
C CYS A 40 -5.03 -1.92 10.70
N ILE A 41 -6.31 -1.60 10.59
CA ILE A 41 -6.90 -0.94 9.41
C ILE A 41 -7.67 0.29 9.88
N GLY A 42 -7.35 1.45 9.32
CA GLY A 42 -8.05 2.71 9.59
C GLY A 42 -9.48 2.74 9.08
N SER A 43 -10.07 3.92 9.12
CA SER A 43 -11.48 4.16 8.78
C SER A 43 -11.68 4.36 7.27
N ASN A 44 -12.90 4.04 6.79
CA ASN A 44 -13.32 4.26 5.40
C ASN A 44 -12.43 3.58 4.35
N CYS A 45 -11.81 2.46 4.69
CA CYS A 45 -11.01 1.68 3.76
C CYS A 45 -11.88 0.76 2.89
N ASN A 46 -11.32 0.38 1.74
CA ASN A 46 -11.92 -0.62 0.86
C ASN A 46 -10.91 -1.76 0.64
N ILE A 47 -11.17 -2.91 1.26
CA ILE A 47 -10.33 -4.12 1.17
C ILE A 47 -11.03 -5.08 0.22
N ALA A 48 -10.61 -5.08 -1.05
CA ALA A 48 -11.26 -5.84 -2.11
C ALA A 48 -11.01 -7.36 -1.98
N GLY A 49 -11.77 -8.13 -2.73
CA GLY A 49 -11.74 -9.59 -2.65
C GLY A 49 -10.37 -10.19 -2.92
N HIS A 50 -10.05 -11.27 -2.21
CA HIS A 50 -8.76 -11.96 -2.24
C HIS A 50 -7.54 -11.09 -1.82
N ALA A 51 -7.76 -9.94 -1.20
CA ALA A 51 -6.68 -9.22 -0.54
C ALA A 51 -6.28 -9.96 0.75
N PHE A 52 -5.00 -9.91 1.08
CA PHE A 52 -4.46 -10.48 2.32
C PHE A 52 -3.73 -9.41 3.11
N VAL A 53 -4.06 -9.26 4.38
CA VAL A 53 -3.42 -8.31 5.31
C VAL A 53 -2.86 -9.10 6.48
N GLU A 54 -1.55 -9.22 6.54
CA GLU A 54 -0.83 -10.05 7.52
C GLU A 54 -0.75 -9.36 8.89
N THR A 55 -0.56 -10.17 9.92
CA THR A 55 -0.21 -9.73 11.28
C THR A 55 0.91 -8.70 11.26
N GLY A 56 0.72 -7.55 11.91
CA GLY A 56 1.70 -6.46 11.96
C GLY A 56 1.70 -5.52 10.76
N ALA A 57 0.86 -5.75 9.76
CA ALA A 57 0.61 -4.78 8.69
C ALA A 57 -0.25 -3.62 9.22
N LEU A 58 0.06 -2.39 8.79
CA LEU A 58 -0.63 -1.18 9.24
C LEU A 58 -1.19 -0.41 8.04
N LEU A 59 -2.50 -0.19 8.04
CA LEU A 59 -3.20 0.61 7.04
C LEU A 59 -3.83 1.83 7.70
N GLY A 60 -3.55 3.00 7.18
CA GLY A 60 -4.23 4.25 7.55
C GLY A 60 -5.70 4.28 7.08
N SER A 61 -6.29 5.45 7.09
CA SER A 61 -7.68 5.66 6.70
C SER A 61 -7.84 5.94 5.21
N ARG A 62 -9.00 5.61 4.64
CA ARG A 62 -9.36 5.84 3.22
C ARG A 62 -8.42 5.11 2.24
N VAL A 63 -7.80 4.02 2.69
CA VAL A 63 -6.97 3.17 1.85
C VAL A 63 -7.85 2.30 0.96
N THR A 64 -7.49 2.18 -0.30
CA THR A 64 -8.10 1.24 -1.23
C THR A 64 -7.09 0.17 -1.62
N LEU A 65 -7.29 -1.05 -1.14
CA LEU A 65 -6.63 -2.24 -1.65
C LEU A 65 -7.54 -2.89 -2.70
N LYS A 66 -7.06 -3.01 -3.92
CA LYS A 66 -7.75 -3.74 -4.98
C LYS A 66 -7.52 -5.26 -4.83
N ASN A 67 -8.19 -6.02 -5.66
CA ASN A 67 -8.16 -7.48 -5.62
C ASN A 67 -6.73 -8.05 -5.68
N GLN A 68 -6.51 -9.14 -4.92
CA GLN A 68 -5.25 -9.92 -4.91
C GLN A 68 -4.02 -9.12 -4.44
N VAL A 69 -4.20 -8.07 -3.66
CA VAL A 69 -3.09 -7.36 -3.01
C VAL A 69 -2.72 -8.09 -1.73
N MET A 70 -1.42 -8.43 -1.59
CA MET A 70 -0.86 -9.06 -0.39
C MET A 70 -0.05 -8.04 0.40
N VAL A 71 -0.51 -7.70 1.61
CA VAL A 71 0.19 -6.77 2.52
C VAL A 71 0.81 -7.55 3.65
N TRP A 72 2.13 -7.69 3.62
CA TRP A 72 2.89 -8.49 4.57
C TRP A 72 3.25 -7.70 5.83
N ASN A 73 3.69 -8.41 6.86
CA ASN A 73 4.34 -7.82 8.04
C ASN A 73 5.48 -6.87 7.62
N GLY A 74 5.59 -5.73 8.30
CA GLY A 74 6.58 -4.69 8.00
C GLY A 74 6.12 -3.66 6.96
N VAL A 75 4.95 -3.85 6.36
CA VAL A 75 4.35 -2.86 5.43
C VAL A 75 3.44 -1.91 6.19
N THR A 76 3.69 -0.61 6.02
CA THR A 76 2.83 0.48 6.49
C THR A 76 2.30 1.26 5.31
N ILE A 77 1.00 1.37 5.19
CA ILE A 77 0.30 2.13 4.15
C ILE A 77 -0.42 3.29 4.84
N GLU A 78 -0.06 4.53 4.50
CA GLU A 78 -0.67 5.71 5.09
C GLU A 78 -2.07 6.01 4.52
N ASP A 79 -2.67 7.12 4.98
CA ASP A 79 -4.00 7.54 4.55
C ASP A 79 -4.07 7.82 3.04
N ASP A 80 -5.27 7.69 2.46
CA ASP A 80 -5.59 8.10 1.10
C ASP A 80 -4.82 7.34 0.00
N VAL A 81 -4.19 6.21 0.32
CA VAL A 81 -3.39 5.42 -0.64
C VAL A 81 -4.29 4.52 -1.47
N PHE A 82 -4.00 4.48 -2.77
CA PHE A 82 -4.58 3.52 -3.71
C PHE A 82 -3.56 2.44 -4.09
N VAL A 83 -3.92 1.18 -3.92
CA VAL A 83 -3.12 0.02 -4.34
C VAL A 83 -3.89 -0.77 -5.40
N GLY A 84 -3.37 -0.77 -6.61
CA GLY A 84 -3.97 -1.44 -7.77
C GLY A 84 -3.99 -2.96 -7.65
N PRO A 85 -4.79 -3.67 -8.46
CA PRO A 85 -4.92 -5.11 -8.37
C PRO A 85 -3.60 -5.83 -8.65
N GLY A 86 -3.35 -6.92 -7.91
CA GLY A 86 -2.18 -7.76 -8.09
C GLY A 86 -0.84 -7.08 -7.75
N VAL A 87 -0.85 -5.98 -7.01
CA VAL A 87 0.39 -5.39 -6.49
C VAL A 87 1.01 -6.34 -5.48
N ILE A 88 2.32 -6.54 -5.61
CA ILE A 88 3.11 -7.45 -4.78
C ILE A 88 4.07 -6.62 -3.93
N PHE A 89 3.88 -6.64 -2.61
CA PHE A 89 4.90 -6.19 -1.67
C PHE A 89 5.85 -7.33 -1.36
N THR A 90 7.12 -7.03 -1.11
CA THR A 90 8.07 -7.97 -0.54
C THR A 90 8.60 -7.43 0.78
N ASN A 91 8.96 -8.31 1.71
CA ASN A 91 9.47 -7.92 3.02
C ASN A 91 10.82 -8.58 3.37
N ASP A 92 11.44 -9.26 2.40
CA ASP A 92 12.78 -9.83 2.52
C ASP A 92 13.56 -9.56 1.23
N LEU A 93 14.73 -8.92 1.34
CA LEU A 93 15.58 -8.58 0.19
C LEU A 93 16.40 -9.77 -0.33
N THR A 94 16.65 -10.77 0.52
CA THR A 94 17.46 -11.95 0.18
C THR A 94 16.80 -13.23 0.67
N PRO A 95 15.58 -13.55 0.18
CA PRO A 95 14.78 -14.62 0.73
C PRO A 95 15.44 -16.00 0.54
N ARG A 96 15.35 -16.82 1.58
CA ARG A 96 15.72 -18.24 1.59
C ARG A 96 14.66 -19.00 2.37
N SER A 97 14.54 -20.29 2.14
CA SER A 97 13.67 -21.10 2.97
C SER A 97 14.21 -21.11 4.42
N PRO A 98 13.41 -20.64 5.41
CA PRO A 98 13.85 -20.66 6.81
C PRO A 98 14.04 -22.08 7.37
N ARG A 99 13.60 -23.11 6.62
CA ARG A 99 13.73 -24.52 6.98
C ARG A 99 15.09 -25.11 6.63
N THR A 100 15.94 -24.38 5.89
CA THR A 100 17.31 -24.83 5.61
C THR A 100 18.23 -24.47 6.77
N PRO A 101 19.11 -25.39 7.22
CA PRO A 101 20.05 -25.12 8.32
C PRO A 101 20.87 -23.84 8.10
N ALA A 102 21.33 -23.59 6.87
CA ALA A 102 22.14 -22.43 6.51
C ALA A 102 21.39 -21.08 6.66
N ALA A 103 20.06 -21.09 6.64
CA ALA A 103 19.25 -19.89 6.76
C ALA A 103 18.60 -19.72 8.15
N ALA A 104 18.61 -20.76 8.98
CA ALA A 104 17.89 -20.77 10.26
C ALA A 104 18.26 -19.60 11.17
N GLU A 105 19.55 -19.27 11.26
CA GLU A 105 20.04 -18.14 12.10
C GLU A 105 19.51 -16.80 11.58
N ARG A 106 19.42 -16.59 10.27
CA ARG A 106 18.88 -15.37 9.67
C ARG A 106 17.41 -15.15 10.06
N TYR A 107 16.63 -16.21 10.13
CA TYR A 107 15.20 -16.15 10.44
C TYR A 107 14.87 -16.34 11.93
N SER A 108 15.88 -16.36 12.80
CA SER A 108 15.66 -16.52 14.25
C SER A 108 14.88 -15.36 14.88
N THR A 109 14.99 -14.16 14.33
CA THR A 109 14.21 -12.98 14.75
C THR A 109 13.87 -12.09 13.55
N PRO A 110 12.71 -11.40 13.55
CA PRO A 110 12.34 -10.48 12.48
C PRO A 110 13.39 -9.39 12.22
N ALA A 111 14.08 -8.92 13.24
CA ALA A 111 15.11 -7.89 13.13
C ALA A 111 16.26 -8.23 12.15
N LYS A 112 16.48 -9.52 11.88
CA LYS A 112 17.56 -9.98 11.02
C LYS A 112 17.20 -10.03 9.52
N TRP A 113 15.91 -10.05 9.18
CA TRP A 113 15.48 -10.27 7.80
C TRP A 113 14.34 -9.38 7.33
N LEU A 114 13.49 -8.92 8.26
CA LEU A 114 12.28 -8.19 7.92
C LEU A 114 12.62 -6.78 7.41
N GLY A 115 12.49 -6.58 6.12
CA GLY A 115 12.52 -5.28 5.49
C GLY A 115 11.21 -4.52 5.72
N ARG A 116 11.31 -3.20 5.88
CA ARG A 116 10.15 -2.33 6.09
C ARG A 116 9.82 -1.56 4.82
N THR A 117 8.52 -1.49 4.52
CA THR A 117 7.98 -0.68 3.42
C THR A 117 7.03 0.36 3.98
N ARG A 118 7.18 1.62 3.55
CA ARG A 118 6.23 2.68 3.87
C ARG A 118 5.68 3.28 2.59
N ILE A 119 4.37 3.29 2.46
CA ILE A 119 3.67 3.95 1.37
C ILE A 119 3.07 5.25 1.90
N GLY A 120 3.61 6.37 1.46
CA GLY A 120 3.23 7.71 1.94
C GLY A 120 1.82 8.10 1.52
N ARG A 121 1.23 8.98 2.31
CA ARG A 121 -0.15 9.47 2.12
C ARG A 121 -0.43 9.87 0.68
N GLY A 122 -1.60 9.45 0.17
CA GLY A 122 -2.07 9.82 -1.16
C GLY A 122 -1.29 9.22 -2.31
N ALA A 123 -0.33 8.32 -2.06
CA ALA A 123 0.38 7.62 -3.13
C ALA A 123 -0.54 6.64 -3.86
N SER A 124 -0.23 6.39 -5.12
CA SER A 124 -0.95 5.43 -5.96
C SER A 124 0.01 4.40 -6.55
N ILE A 125 -0.30 3.12 -6.36
CA ILE A 125 0.48 2.01 -6.89
C ILE A 125 -0.32 1.35 -8.03
N GLY A 126 0.23 1.38 -9.23
CA GLY A 126 -0.39 0.78 -10.42
C GLY A 126 -0.44 -0.75 -10.36
N ALA A 127 -1.41 -1.32 -11.06
CA ALA A 127 -1.65 -2.77 -11.10
C ALA A 127 -0.39 -3.57 -11.45
N GLY A 128 -0.22 -4.73 -10.80
CA GLY A 128 0.87 -5.66 -11.08
C GLY A 128 2.28 -5.15 -10.77
N SER A 129 2.40 -4.03 -10.03
CA SER A 129 3.72 -3.52 -9.62
C SER A 129 4.32 -4.36 -8.50
N VAL A 130 5.64 -4.44 -8.46
CA VAL A 130 6.39 -5.09 -7.36
C VAL A 130 7.12 -4.03 -6.55
N ILE A 131 6.89 -4.03 -5.24
CA ILE A 131 7.46 -3.06 -4.32
C ILE A 131 8.38 -3.80 -3.34
N LEU A 132 9.67 -3.51 -3.43
CA LEU A 132 10.66 -4.00 -2.48
C LEU A 132 10.56 -3.21 -1.15
N PRO A 133 11.26 -3.63 -0.07
CA PRO A 133 11.38 -2.84 1.15
C PRO A 133 11.98 -1.45 0.90
N VAL A 134 11.11 -0.47 0.65
CA VAL A 134 11.45 0.92 0.30
C VAL A 134 10.41 1.89 0.86
N ASN A 135 10.74 3.19 0.88
CA ASN A 135 9.80 4.25 1.17
C ASN A 135 9.26 4.85 -0.14
N VAL A 136 7.96 4.86 -0.31
CA VAL A 136 7.27 5.59 -1.39
C VAL A 136 6.75 6.90 -0.83
N GLY A 137 7.23 8.01 -1.39
CA GLY A 137 6.89 9.36 -0.94
C GLY A 137 5.41 9.71 -1.12
N THR A 138 4.97 10.72 -0.37
CA THR A 138 3.57 11.21 -0.41
C THR A 138 3.17 11.60 -1.82
N HIS A 139 1.94 11.25 -2.23
CA HIS A 139 1.37 11.55 -3.54
C HIS A 139 2.20 11.04 -4.74
N ALA A 140 3.19 10.16 -4.52
CA ALA A 140 3.90 9.52 -5.62
C ALA A 140 2.99 8.58 -6.41
N MET A 141 3.30 8.37 -7.66
CA MET A 141 2.57 7.45 -8.53
C MET A 141 3.52 6.42 -9.14
N ILE A 142 3.23 5.16 -8.91
CA ILE A 142 3.93 4.04 -9.53
C ILE A 142 3.08 3.55 -10.71
N ALA A 143 3.64 3.58 -11.91
CA ALA A 143 2.96 3.07 -13.10
C ALA A 143 2.78 1.55 -13.02
N ALA A 144 1.72 1.04 -13.62
CA ALA A 144 1.43 -0.39 -13.63
C ALA A 144 2.62 -1.22 -14.17
N GLY A 145 2.84 -2.41 -13.60
CA GLY A 145 3.91 -3.33 -13.97
C GLY A 145 5.33 -2.88 -13.60
N SER A 146 5.48 -1.84 -12.77
CA SER A 146 6.80 -1.34 -12.38
C SER A 146 7.41 -2.16 -11.23
N VAL A 147 8.76 -2.24 -11.20
CA VAL A 147 9.51 -2.88 -10.11
C VAL A 147 10.27 -1.80 -9.34
N VAL A 148 9.80 -1.45 -8.15
CA VAL A 148 10.35 -0.38 -7.31
C VAL A 148 11.41 -0.97 -6.38
N THR A 149 12.67 -0.60 -6.62
CA THR A 149 13.85 -1.15 -5.92
C THR A 149 14.58 -0.14 -5.04
N LYS A 150 14.15 1.13 -5.05
CA LYS A 150 14.74 2.24 -4.28
C LYS A 150 13.64 3.16 -3.80
N ASP A 151 13.93 3.95 -2.79
CA ASP A 151 13.04 4.98 -2.27
C ASP A 151 12.55 5.92 -3.39
N VAL A 152 11.30 6.31 -3.28
CA VAL A 152 10.59 7.12 -4.28
C VAL A 152 10.32 8.50 -3.70
N PRO A 153 10.74 9.57 -4.36
CA PRO A 153 10.47 10.94 -3.91
C PRO A 153 8.96 11.26 -3.89
N PRO A 154 8.51 12.19 -3.02
CA PRO A 154 7.14 12.71 -3.07
C PRO A 154 6.78 13.22 -4.47
N HIS A 155 5.54 12.98 -4.90
CA HIS A 155 5.02 13.39 -6.20
C HIS A 155 5.73 12.79 -7.43
N ALA A 156 6.71 11.89 -7.27
CA ALA A 156 7.38 11.27 -8.41
C ALA A 156 6.45 10.32 -9.16
N LEU A 157 6.50 10.38 -10.50
CA LEU A 157 5.96 9.37 -11.39
C LEU A 157 7.07 8.36 -11.71
N MET A 158 6.94 7.17 -11.17
CA MET A 158 7.88 6.06 -11.40
C MET A 158 7.37 5.10 -12.45
N LYS A 159 8.23 4.61 -13.32
CA LYS A 159 7.88 3.54 -14.27
C LYS A 159 9.07 2.66 -14.65
N GLY A 160 8.78 1.43 -15.03
CA GLY A 160 9.74 0.47 -15.60
C GLY A 160 10.24 -0.59 -14.62
N ASN A 161 11.14 -1.43 -15.10
CA ASN A 161 11.83 -2.47 -14.34
C ASN A 161 13.35 -2.40 -14.63
N PRO A 162 14.17 -1.96 -13.66
CA PRO A 162 13.79 -1.33 -12.42
C PRO A 162 13.13 0.06 -12.64
N ALA A 163 12.22 0.45 -11.76
CA ALA A 163 11.50 1.72 -11.88
C ALA A 163 12.44 2.92 -11.76
N ARG A 164 12.19 3.93 -12.58
CA ARG A 164 12.92 5.21 -12.60
C ARG A 164 11.94 6.37 -12.63
N VAL A 165 12.36 7.53 -12.13
CA VAL A 165 11.57 8.76 -12.22
C VAL A 165 11.35 9.10 -13.71
N SER A 166 10.08 9.24 -14.08
CA SER A 166 9.63 9.55 -15.44
C SER A 166 8.90 10.88 -15.53
N GLY A 167 8.82 11.59 -14.43
CA GLY A 167 8.14 12.87 -14.29
C GLY A 167 7.57 13.03 -12.90
N TRP A 168 6.61 13.93 -12.78
CA TRP A 168 6.00 14.30 -11.51
C TRP A 168 4.48 14.37 -11.66
N VAL A 169 3.77 14.17 -10.57
CA VAL A 169 2.30 14.16 -10.54
C VAL A 169 1.73 15.13 -9.50
N CYS A 170 0.58 15.67 -9.81
CA CYS A 170 -0.19 16.50 -8.91
C CYS A 170 -0.96 15.65 -7.88
N PHE A 171 -1.46 16.28 -6.82
CA PHE A 171 -2.42 15.67 -5.88
C PHE A 171 -3.65 15.05 -6.57
N CYS A 172 -4.07 15.59 -7.72
CA CYS A 172 -5.20 15.06 -8.48
C CYS A 172 -4.83 13.88 -9.40
N GLY A 173 -3.55 13.44 -9.42
CA GLY A 173 -3.05 12.34 -10.23
C GLY A 173 -2.60 12.74 -11.64
N SER A 174 -2.84 13.97 -12.10
CA SER A 174 -2.39 14.43 -13.40
C SER A 174 -0.87 14.63 -13.43
N LYS A 175 -0.23 14.24 -14.54
CA LYS A 175 1.19 14.53 -14.78
C LYS A 175 1.39 16.04 -14.85
N LEU A 176 2.44 16.53 -14.19
CA LEU A 176 2.85 17.95 -14.24
C LEU A 176 3.58 18.26 -15.55
N ASP A 177 3.49 19.51 -15.97
CA ASP A 177 4.29 20.04 -17.08
C ASP A 177 5.74 20.35 -16.66
N GLU A 178 6.51 20.94 -17.55
CA GLU A 178 7.92 21.32 -17.34
C GLU A 178 8.09 22.39 -16.25
N HIS A 179 7.07 23.23 -16.03
CA HIS A 179 7.03 24.27 -15.00
C HIS A 179 6.45 23.76 -13.66
N ARG A 180 6.24 22.44 -13.49
CA ARG A 180 5.61 21.84 -12.33
C ARG A 180 4.16 22.27 -12.10
N ALA A 181 3.50 22.81 -13.13
CA ALA A 181 2.10 23.17 -13.08
C ALA A 181 1.20 21.99 -13.50
N CYS A 182 0.06 21.88 -12.83
CA CYS A 182 -0.92 20.84 -13.15
C CYS A 182 -1.85 21.32 -14.27
N PRO A 183 -1.95 20.61 -15.40
CA PRO A 183 -2.84 21.02 -16.49
C PRO A 183 -4.32 20.95 -16.10
N SER A 184 -4.68 20.08 -15.13
CA SER A 184 -6.08 19.87 -14.72
C SER A 184 -6.56 20.84 -13.65
N CYS A 185 -5.84 20.98 -12.53
CA CYS A 185 -6.27 21.81 -11.40
C CYS A 185 -5.48 23.12 -11.25
N LYS A 186 -4.56 23.42 -12.15
CA LYS A 186 -3.75 24.65 -12.23
C LYS A 186 -2.81 24.90 -11.03
N LYS A 187 -2.67 23.94 -10.11
CA LYS A 187 -1.75 24.07 -8.98
C LYS A 187 -0.31 23.87 -9.42
N ILE A 188 0.60 24.64 -8.84
CA ILE A 188 2.05 24.42 -8.94
C ILE A 188 2.47 23.56 -7.75
N ILE A 189 3.27 22.54 -8.02
CA ILE A 189 3.71 21.57 -7.00
C ILE A 189 5.21 21.71 -6.79
N THR A 190 5.61 21.93 -5.55
CA THR A 190 7.01 21.85 -5.16
C THR A 190 7.42 20.38 -5.09
N VAL A 191 8.43 20.00 -5.84
CA VAL A 191 8.99 18.64 -5.88
C VAL A 191 10.46 18.70 -5.49
N PRO A 192 11.03 17.61 -4.94
CA PRO A 192 12.47 17.51 -4.69
C PRO A 192 13.29 17.72 -5.98
N GLU A 193 14.47 18.30 -5.83
CA GLU A 193 15.47 18.43 -6.91
C GLU A 193 16.10 17.08 -7.28
#